data_46fdaa183747317db46aff0e3f060fb1
#
_entry.id   46fdaa183747317db46aff0e3f060fb1
#
_cell.length_a   1.000
_cell.length_b   1.000
_cell.length_c   1.000
_cell.angle_alpha   90.00
_cell.angle_beta   90.00
_cell.angle_gamma   90.00
#
_symmetry.space_group_name_H-M   'P 1'
#
loop_
_entity.id
_entity.type
_entity.pdbx_description
1 polymer ?
#
loop_
_entity_poly.entity_id
_entity_poly.type
_entity_poly.pdbx_seq_one_letter_code
_entity_poly.pdbx_strand_id
1 'polypeptide(L)'
;ELLRRSIVKEGFKPLRKSVKKFSFVDIKSLYKQLFEGEAPYREKTNGADVPPLWAEICGQTKKALLRNELFYEDATPYLYLRELIEGVRTNTEIRHVFVDEGQDYSAFQYEYLKKLFPRARMTVLGDFGQAVFMQSTNLDSADSPLVGLFGETETRLVRLVRSYRSTKEIVEFTKSMLPGGEDIVPFERGGPKPLLMRLDGDEKRDARILADIAALTAEGFDSIAVITKTAVESREAYESLRSHGGEALQLITKETLNFEKGAMVIPVYLAKGVE
;
A
#
# COMPACT_ATOMS: atom_id res chain seq x y z
N GLU A 1 23.30 -12.41 54.08
CA GLU A 1 21.91 -12.04 53.63
C GLU A 1 21.95 -11.16 52.39
N LEU A 2 22.80 -10.15 52.29
CA LEU A 2 22.96 -9.29 51.12
C LEU A 2 23.33 -10.07 49.85
N LEU A 3 24.25 -11.04 49.94
CA LEU A 3 24.66 -11.87 48.81
C LEU A 3 23.52 -12.75 48.31
N ARG A 4 22.73 -13.34 49.21
CA ARG A 4 21.55 -14.14 48.84
C ARG A 4 20.49 -13.29 48.11
N ARG A 5 20.23 -12.07 48.61
CA ARG A 5 19.31 -11.14 47.98
C ARG A 5 19.79 -10.72 46.59
N SER A 6 21.09 -10.51 46.39
CA SER A 6 21.69 -10.20 45.11
C SER A 6 21.54 -11.34 44.11
N ILE A 7 21.87 -12.58 44.51
CA ILE A 7 21.73 -13.77 43.65
C ILE A 7 20.27 -14.01 43.25
N VAL A 8 19.34 -13.91 44.20
CA VAL A 8 17.90 -14.03 43.90
C VAL A 8 17.43 -12.92 42.92
N LYS A 9 17.88 -11.69 43.17
CA LYS A 9 17.52 -10.56 42.28
C LYS A 9 18.00 -10.75 40.84
N GLU A 10 19.24 -11.21 40.67
CA GLU A 10 19.81 -11.47 39.34
C GLU A 10 19.18 -12.71 38.70
N GLY A 11 18.98 -13.80 39.44
CA GLY A 11 18.35 -15.02 38.92
C GLY A 11 16.91 -14.79 38.42
N PHE A 12 16.15 -13.91 39.10
CA PHE A 12 14.78 -13.55 38.67
C PHE A 12 14.70 -12.39 37.68
N LYS A 13 15.80 -11.75 37.31
CA LYS A 13 15.83 -10.64 36.36
C LYS A 13 15.22 -10.97 34.99
N PRO A 14 15.52 -12.14 34.34
CA PRO A 14 14.88 -12.53 33.09
C PRO A 14 13.36 -12.69 33.23
N LEU A 15 12.92 -13.36 34.30
CA LEU A 15 11.49 -13.57 34.57
C LEU A 15 10.74 -12.25 34.79
N ARG A 16 11.31 -11.34 35.59
CA ARG A 16 10.75 -10.01 35.81
C ARG A 16 10.67 -9.21 34.51
N LYS A 17 11.66 -9.33 33.62
CA LYS A 17 11.65 -8.71 32.29
C LYS A 17 10.56 -9.28 31.42
N SER A 18 10.37 -10.59 31.43
CA SER A 18 9.31 -11.29 30.69
C SER A 18 7.91 -10.86 31.18
N VAL A 19 7.71 -10.85 32.52
CA VAL A 19 6.44 -10.42 33.12
C VAL A 19 6.12 -8.95 32.80
N LYS A 20 7.12 -8.05 32.92
CA LYS A 20 6.92 -6.62 32.59
C LYS A 20 6.57 -6.35 31.12
N LYS A 21 7.06 -7.20 30.23
CA LYS A 21 6.80 -7.06 28.78
C LYS A 21 5.60 -7.88 28.29
N PHE A 22 4.94 -8.61 29.17
CA PHE A 22 3.89 -9.55 28.79
C PHE A 22 4.31 -10.54 27.68
N SER A 23 5.61 -10.84 27.58
CA SER A 23 6.15 -11.69 26.51
C SER A 23 5.73 -13.16 26.61
N PHE A 24 4.96 -13.53 27.64
CA PHE A 24 4.30 -14.82 27.79
C PHE A 24 2.90 -14.86 27.12
N VAL A 25 2.38 -13.71 26.66
CA VAL A 25 1.10 -13.64 25.96
C VAL A 25 1.31 -14.11 24.52
N ASP A 26 0.53 -15.07 24.09
CA ASP A 26 0.48 -15.50 22.69
C ASP A 26 -0.34 -14.51 21.86
N ILE A 27 0.33 -13.50 21.32
CA ILE A 27 -0.27 -12.43 20.51
C ILE A 27 -1.00 -13.03 19.29
N LYS A 28 -0.42 -14.07 18.68
CA LYS A 28 -1.00 -14.69 17.49
C LYS A 28 -2.32 -15.38 17.82
N SER A 29 -2.38 -16.12 18.93
CA SER A 29 -3.62 -16.73 19.39
C SER A 29 -4.65 -15.70 19.80
N LEU A 30 -4.22 -14.58 20.40
CA LEU A 30 -5.12 -13.48 20.76
C LEU A 30 -5.70 -12.80 19.51
N TYR A 31 -4.84 -12.49 18.52
CA TYR A 31 -5.28 -11.89 17.26
C TYR A 31 -6.25 -12.80 16.50
N LYS A 32 -5.98 -14.11 16.48
CA LYS A 32 -6.83 -15.12 15.85
C LYS A 32 -8.27 -15.12 16.40
N GLN A 33 -8.46 -14.79 17.68
CA GLN A 33 -9.79 -14.76 18.29
C GLN A 33 -10.75 -13.75 17.64
N LEU A 34 -10.22 -12.70 16.98
CA LEU A 34 -11.04 -11.75 16.23
C LEU A 34 -11.75 -12.43 15.05
N PHE A 35 -11.15 -13.49 14.50
CA PHE A 35 -11.60 -14.20 13.30
C PHE A 35 -12.32 -15.52 13.62
N GLU A 36 -12.82 -15.73 14.82
CA GLU A 36 -13.52 -16.96 15.20
C GLU A 36 -14.98 -17.00 14.74
N GLY A 37 -15.49 -15.92 14.14
CA GLY A 37 -16.82 -15.82 13.57
C GLY A 37 -17.49 -14.48 13.87
N GLU A 38 -18.78 -14.38 13.55
CA GLU A 38 -19.54 -13.14 13.72
C GLU A 38 -19.80 -12.78 15.21
N ALA A 39 -20.14 -13.75 16.03
CA ALA A 39 -20.47 -13.49 17.42
C ALA A 39 -19.26 -12.94 18.21
N PRO A 40 -18.06 -13.55 18.16
CA PRO A 40 -16.86 -12.98 18.74
C PRO A 40 -16.47 -11.62 18.15
N TYR A 41 -16.69 -11.42 16.86
CA TYR A 41 -16.44 -10.12 16.22
C TYR A 41 -17.32 -9.02 16.83
N ARG A 42 -18.65 -9.25 16.86
CA ARG A 42 -19.62 -8.28 17.44
C ARG A 42 -19.33 -7.99 18.91
N GLU A 43 -19.01 -9.01 19.69
CA GLU A 43 -18.64 -8.84 21.10
C GLU A 43 -17.43 -7.93 21.28
N LYS A 44 -16.36 -8.17 20.50
CA LYS A 44 -15.10 -7.42 20.61
C LYS A 44 -15.16 -6.00 20.00
N THR A 45 -16.10 -5.77 19.09
CA THR A 45 -16.27 -4.48 18.40
C THR A 45 -17.45 -3.65 18.91
N ASN A 46 -18.00 -4.01 20.09
CA ASN A 46 -19.17 -3.37 20.68
C ASN A 46 -20.40 -3.33 19.73
N GLY A 47 -20.61 -4.43 19.00
CA GLY A 47 -21.77 -4.59 18.14
C GLY A 47 -21.62 -3.99 16.74
N ALA A 48 -20.42 -3.69 16.28
CA ALA A 48 -20.19 -3.20 14.91
C ALA A 48 -20.76 -4.17 13.85
N ASP A 49 -21.15 -3.61 12.72
CA ASP A 49 -21.64 -4.39 11.59
C ASP A 49 -20.53 -5.33 11.07
N VAL A 50 -20.97 -6.56 10.75
CA VAL A 50 -20.07 -7.58 10.23
C VAL A 50 -19.72 -7.24 8.78
N PRO A 51 -18.43 -7.16 8.42
CA PRO A 51 -18.03 -6.90 7.05
C PRO A 51 -18.60 -7.93 6.06
N PRO A 52 -18.89 -7.55 4.83
CA PRO A 52 -19.22 -8.49 3.76
C PRO A 52 -18.16 -9.60 3.65
N LEU A 53 -18.56 -10.82 3.35
CA LEU A 53 -17.67 -11.99 3.20
C LEU A 53 -16.85 -12.33 4.47
N TRP A 54 -17.32 -11.93 5.66
CA TRP A 54 -16.60 -12.14 6.93
C TRP A 54 -16.18 -13.59 7.17
N ALA A 55 -17.08 -14.55 6.86
CA ALA A 55 -16.77 -15.97 7.02
C ALA A 55 -15.57 -16.42 6.15
N GLU A 56 -15.47 -15.88 4.94
CA GLU A 56 -14.37 -16.14 4.01
C GLU A 56 -13.07 -15.49 4.47
N ILE A 57 -13.14 -14.24 4.89
CA ILE A 57 -12.02 -13.51 5.51
C ILE A 57 -11.49 -14.28 6.72
N CYS A 58 -12.36 -14.72 7.63
CA CYS A 58 -11.98 -15.54 8.79
C CYS A 58 -11.26 -16.83 8.37
N GLY A 59 -11.76 -17.50 7.32
CA GLY A 59 -11.15 -18.72 6.81
C GLY A 59 -9.73 -18.49 6.25
N GLN A 60 -9.56 -17.45 5.47
CA GLN A 60 -8.27 -17.10 4.85
C GLN A 60 -7.26 -16.63 5.89
N THR A 61 -7.63 -15.69 6.76
CA THR A 61 -6.73 -15.16 7.80
C THR A 61 -6.29 -16.26 8.78
N LYS A 62 -7.19 -17.14 9.20
CA LYS A 62 -6.82 -18.29 10.05
C LYS A 62 -5.80 -19.22 9.37
N LYS A 63 -5.95 -19.47 8.08
CA LYS A 63 -5.00 -20.31 7.32
C LYS A 63 -3.63 -19.64 7.21
N ALA A 64 -3.59 -18.33 6.94
CA ALA A 64 -2.35 -17.57 6.89
C ALA A 64 -1.63 -17.59 8.25
N LEU A 65 -2.34 -17.30 9.33
CA LEU A 65 -1.80 -17.34 10.69
C LEU A 65 -1.23 -18.71 11.07
N LEU A 66 -1.84 -19.82 10.63
CA LEU A 66 -1.30 -21.17 10.85
C LEU A 66 0.05 -21.39 10.16
N ARG A 67 0.28 -20.73 9.02
CA ARG A 67 1.55 -20.78 8.28
C ARG A 67 2.58 -19.77 8.76
N ASN A 68 2.27 -18.97 9.81
CA ASN A 68 3.05 -17.81 10.25
C ASN A 68 3.15 -16.72 9.20
N GLU A 69 2.13 -16.57 8.39
CA GLU A 69 1.96 -15.53 7.39
C GLU A 69 0.92 -14.51 7.86
N LEU A 70 1.08 -13.27 7.44
CA LEU A 70 0.10 -12.19 7.63
C LEU A 70 -0.22 -11.59 6.27
N PHE A 71 -1.49 -11.32 6.02
CA PHE A 71 -1.86 -10.44 4.92
C PHE A 71 -1.38 -9.02 5.20
N TYR A 72 -1.23 -8.23 4.15
CA TYR A 72 -0.81 -6.84 4.28
C TYR A 72 -1.72 -6.03 5.21
N GLU A 73 -3.03 -6.24 5.09
CA GLU A 73 -4.08 -5.59 5.88
C GLU A 73 -4.01 -5.96 7.36
N ASP A 74 -3.55 -7.17 7.68
CA ASP A 74 -3.41 -7.68 9.05
C ASP A 74 -2.11 -7.21 9.73
N ALA A 75 -1.11 -6.79 8.95
CA ALA A 75 0.22 -6.49 9.49
C ALA A 75 0.19 -5.35 10.52
N THR A 76 -0.45 -4.23 10.19
CA THR A 76 -0.52 -3.08 11.09
C THR A 76 -1.39 -3.35 12.33
N PRO A 77 -2.61 -3.92 12.22
CA PRO A 77 -3.41 -4.31 13.38
C PRO A 77 -2.69 -5.30 14.31
N TYR A 78 -2.01 -6.28 13.73
CA TYR A 78 -1.25 -7.25 14.51
C TYR A 78 -0.08 -6.61 15.27
N LEU A 79 0.70 -5.75 14.61
CA LEU A 79 1.79 -5.00 15.24
C LEU A 79 1.27 -4.07 16.33
N TYR A 80 0.17 -3.39 16.07
CA TYR A 80 -0.47 -2.51 17.04
C TYR A 80 -0.94 -3.25 18.28
N LEU A 81 -1.60 -4.39 18.11
CA LEU A 81 -2.00 -5.26 19.24
C LEU A 81 -0.78 -5.69 20.06
N ARG A 82 0.30 -6.10 19.39
CA ARG A 82 1.54 -6.47 20.07
C ARG A 82 2.11 -5.31 20.89
N GLU A 83 2.16 -4.13 20.30
CA GLU A 83 2.67 -2.92 20.97
C GLU A 83 1.79 -2.50 22.16
N LEU A 84 0.48 -2.69 22.09
CA LEU A 84 -0.42 -2.43 23.22
C LEU A 84 -0.14 -3.36 24.42
N ILE A 85 0.26 -4.60 24.14
CA ILE A 85 0.52 -5.61 25.18
C ILE A 85 1.95 -5.49 25.71
N GLU A 86 2.95 -5.45 24.81
CA GLU A 86 4.37 -5.42 25.16
C GLU A 86 4.88 -4.02 25.56
N GLY A 87 4.09 -2.99 25.26
CA GLY A 87 4.45 -1.59 25.40
C GLY A 87 4.97 -1.00 24.11
N VAL A 88 4.46 0.18 23.75
CA VAL A 88 4.82 0.89 22.54
C VAL A 88 6.28 1.34 22.59
N ARG A 89 7.06 0.98 21.58
CA ARG A 89 8.44 1.43 21.44
C ARG A 89 8.47 2.78 20.73
N THR A 90 8.08 3.83 21.47
CA THR A 90 8.09 5.18 20.92
C THR A 90 9.49 5.69 20.65
N ASN A 91 9.67 6.37 19.53
CA ASN A 91 10.86 7.15 19.26
C ASN A 91 10.53 8.65 19.47
N THR A 92 11.06 9.21 20.54
CA THR A 92 10.84 10.61 20.91
C THR A 92 11.93 11.56 20.41
N GLU A 93 12.97 11.03 19.76
CA GLU A 93 14.06 11.82 19.18
C GLU A 93 13.67 12.37 17.81
N ILE A 94 12.87 11.62 17.05
CA ILE A 94 12.34 12.04 15.75
C ILE A 94 11.41 13.23 15.96
N ARG A 95 11.65 14.32 15.22
CA ARG A 95 10.90 15.56 15.28
C ARG A 95 10.00 15.81 14.08
N HIS A 96 10.29 15.11 12.97
CA HIS A 96 9.49 15.22 11.77
C HIS A 96 9.46 13.88 11.03
N VAL A 97 8.27 13.49 10.59
CA VAL A 97 8.03 12.30 9.77
C VAL A 97 7.48 12.76 8.42
N PHE A 98 8.09 12.32 7.34
CA PHE A 98 7.59 12.51 6.00
C PHE A 98 6.99 11.19 5.53
N VAL A 99 5.76 11.25 5.06
CA VAL A 99 5.06 10.11 4.47
C VAL A 99 4.83 10.43 3.00
N ASP A 100 5.45 9.67 2.13
CA ASP A 100 5.22 9.76 0.70
C ASP A 100 4.14 8.77 0.28
N GLU A 101 3.47 9.02 -0.86
CA GLU A 101 2.33 8.22 -1.32
C GLU A 101 1.26 8.01 -0.23
N GLY A 102 1.00 9.07 0.53
CA GLY A 102 0.17 9.02 1.72
C GLY A 102 -1.27 8.55 1.49
N GLN A 103 -1.79 8.65 0.26
CA GLN A 103 -3.11 8.13 -0.10
C GLN A 103 -3.18 6.60 0.02
N ASP A 104 -2.05 5.89 -0.02
CA ASP A 104 -2.02 4.43 0.10
C ASP A 104 -2.03 3.94 1.55
N TYR A 105 -1.93 4.85 2.51
CA TYR A 105 -2.01 4.53 3.93
C TYR A 105 -3.45 4.58 4.43
N SER A 106 -3.83 3.61 5.24
CA SER A 106 -5.10 3.62 5.95
C SER A 106 -5.07 4.59 7.14
N ALA A 107 -6.24 5.04 7.60
CA ALA A 107 -6.38 5.85 8.81
C ALA A 107 -5.73 5.19 10.03
N PHE A 108 -5.83 3.87 10.12
CA PHE A 108 -5.24 3.09 11.20
C PHE A 108 -3.69 3.09 11.17
N GLN A 109 -3.10 3.08 9.96
CA GLN A 109 -1.64 3.20 9.82
C GLN A 109 -1.14 4.57 10.27
N TYR A 110 -1.88 5.64 10.00
CA TYR A 110 -1.56 6.98 10.53
C TYR A 110 -1.66 7.05 12.05
N GLU A 111 -2.68 6.46 12.65
CA GLU A 111 -2.80 6.33 14.11
C GLU A 111 -1.59 5.61 14.71
N TYR A 112 -1.16 4.52 14.06
CA TYR A 112 0.00 3.77 14.49
C TYR A 112 1.29 4.59 14.38
N LEU A 113 1.51 5.29 13.26
CA LEU A 113 2.65 6.18 13.08
C LEU A 113 2.69 7.30 14.14
N LYS A 114 1.55 7.89 14.45
CA LYS A 114 1.44 8.91 15.51
C LYS A 114 1.86 8.35 16.88
N LYS A 115 1.52 7.10 17.18
CA LYS A 115 1.95 6.44 18.43
C LYS A 115 3.43 6.12 18.45
N LEU A 116 4.01 5.71 17.32
CA LEU A 116 5.46 5.47 17.23
C LEU A 116 6.27 6.76 17.39
N PHE A 117 5.78 7.90 16.87
CA PHE A 117 6.47 9.18 16.83
C PHE A 117 5.66 10.30 17.52
N PRO A 118 5.38 10.19 18.82
CA PRO A 118 4.40 11.05 19.51
C PRO A 118 4.81 12.52 19.57
N ARG A 119 6.08 12.85 19.34
CA ARG A 119 6.62 14.23 19.36
C ARG A 119 6.95 14.76 17.97
N ALA A 120 6.72 13.98 16.93
CA ALA A 120 7.03 14.40 15.58
C ALA A 120 5.86 15.17 14.95
N ARG A 121 6.19 16.19 14.18
CA ARG A 121 5.29 16.74 13.16
C ARG A 121 5.25 15.80 11.98
N MET A 122 4.16 15.80 11.22
CA MET A 122 4.02 14.93 10.07
C MET A 122 3.75 15.78 8.82
N THR A 123 4.46 15.48 7.74
CA THR A 123 4.16 15.95 6.40
C THR A 123 3.78 14.76 5.56
N VAL A 124 2.56 14.78 5.04
CA VAL A 124 2.02 13.72 4.20
C VAL A 124 1.91 14.25 2.79
N LEU A 125 2.57 13.57 1.85
CA LEU A 125 2.52 13.85 0.43
C LEU A 125 1.67 12.77 -0.22
N GLY A 126 0.76 13.15 -1.13
CA GLY A 126 -0.11 12.18 -1.77
C GLY A 126 -0.83 12.74 -2.99
N ASP A 127 -1.27 11.85 -3.85
CA ASP A 127 -2.07 12.13 -5.04
C ASP A 127 -3.28 11.18 -5.09
N PHE A 128 -4.48 11.73 -4.93
CA PHE A 128 -5.71 10.93 -4.90
C PHE A 128 -6.03 10.24 -6.22
N GLY A 129 -5.65 10.85 -7.34
CA GLY A 129 -5.81 10.26 -8.66
C GLY A 129 -4.98 8.99 -8.85
N GLN A 130 -4.01 8.74 -7.96
CA GLN A 130 -3.11 7.59 -8.01
C GLN A 130 -3.36 6.56 -6.88
N ALA A 131 -4.46 6.68 -6.14
CA ALA A 131 -4.82 5.70 -5.13
C ALA A 131 -5.09 4.33 -5.77
N VAL A 132 -4.33 3.30 -5.42
CA VAL A 132 -4.42 1.95 -5.98
C VAL A 132 -5.09 0.98 -5.00
N PHE A 133 -4.97 1.24 -3.71
CA PHE A 133 -5.48 0.36 -2.66
C PHE A 133 -6.86 0.79 -2.16
N MET A 134 -7.72 -0.19 -1.86
CA MET A 134 -9.08 0.06 -1.35
C MET A 134 -9.11 0.75 0.02
N GLN A 135 -8.07 0.60 0.82
CA GLN A 135 -7.92 1.25 2.13
C GLN A 135 -7.41 2.70 2.05
N SER A 136 -7.29 3.26 0.86
CA SER A 136 -6.77 4.60 0.66
C SER A 136 -7.55 5.63 1.48
N THR A 137 -6.81 6.59 2.04
CA THR A 137 -7.36 7.65 2.88
C THR A 137 -7.60 8.90 2.04
N ASN A 138 -8.79 9.46 2.13
CA ASN A 138 -9.06 10.78 1.56
C ASN A 138 -8.35 11.84 2.41
N LEU A 139 -7.31 12.46 1.84
CA LEU A 139 -6.54 13.52 2.51
C LEU A 139 -7.08 14.93 2.19
N ASP A 140 -8.02 15.05 1.25
CA ASP A 140 -8.41 16.32 0.62
C ASP A 140 -9.69 16.95 1.21
N SER A 141 -10.17 16.47 2.34
CA SER A 141 -11.38 16.98 2.96
C SER A 141 -11.18 17.33 4.44
N ALA A 142 -12.08 18.16 4.97
CA ALA A 142 -12.17 18.42 6.41
C ALA A 142 -12.47 17.13 7.20
N ASP A 143 -13.10 16.14 6.58
CA ASP A 143 -13.38 14.83 7.13
C ASP A 143 -12.19 13.85 7.03
N SER A 144 -11.03 14.35 6.60
CA SER A 144 -9.82 13.54 6.52
C SER A 144 -9.49 12.93 7.90
N PRO A 145 -9.19 11.62 7.97
CA PRO A 145 -8.73 11.00 9.21
C PRO A 145 -7.50 11.69 9.82
N LEU A 146 -6.69 12.37 9.03
CA LEU A 146 -5.57 13.18 9.54
C LEU A 146 -6.03 14.38 10.34
N VAL A 147 -7.09 15.06 9.90
CA VAL A 147 -7.70 16.16 10.66
C VAL A 147 -8.25 15.63 12.00
N GLY A 148 -8.93 14.50 11.99
CA GLY A 148 -9.38 13.82 13.20
C GLY A 148 -8.25 13.44 14.17
N LEU A 149 -7.11 12.98 13.62
CA LEU A 149 -5.95 12.57 14.41
C LEU A 149 -5.16 13.74 14.99
N PHE A 150 -4.94 14.80 14.24
CA PHE A 150 -4.04 15.89 14.63
C PHE A 150 -4.77 17.16 15.06
N GLY A 151 -6.06 17.27 14.78
CA GLY A 151 -6.88 18.44 15.03
C GLY A 151 -6.90 19.41 13.85
N GLU A 152 -8.02 20.07 13.63
CA GLU A 152 -8.23 20.98 12.50
C GLU A 152 -7.27 22.18 12.56
N THR A 153 -7.06 22.76 13.73
CA THR A 153 -6.17 23.93 13.93
C THR A 153 -4.69 23.59 13.74
N GLU A 154 -4.29 22.33 13.93
CA GLU A 154 -2.91 21.86 13.82
C GLU A 154 -2.63 21.23 12.43
N THR A 155 -3.63 21.11 11.58
CA THR A 155 -3.52 20.51 10.25
C THR A 155 -3.62 21.60 9.18
N ARG A 156 -2.68 21.59 8.23
CA ARG A 156 -2.68 22.49 7.07
C ARG A 156 -2.67 21.68 5.78
N LEU A 157 -3.68 21.85 4.96
CA LEU A 157 -3.74 21.31 3.61
C LEU A 157 -3.08 22.29 2.62
N VAL A 158 -2.20 21.76 1.77
CA VAL A 158 -1.57 22.48 0.66
C VAL A 158 -1.81 21.71 -0.63
N ARG A 159 -2.54 22.31 -1.58
CA ARG A 159 -2.79 21.71 -2.90
C ARG A 159 -1.75 22.19 -3.90
N LEU A 160 -1.10 21.26 -4.58
CA LEU A 160 -0.20 21.50 -5.69
C LEU A 160 -0.94 21.17 -6.99
N VAL A 161 -1.43 22.19 -7.67
CA VAL A 161 -2.28 22.01 -8.85
C VAL A 161 -1.51 21.91 -10.17
N ARG A 162 -0.22 22.26 -10.19
CA ARG A 162 0.59 22.24 -11.41
C ARG A 162 1.33 20.92 -11.57
N SER A 163 1.08 20.23 -12.69
CA SER A 163 1.79 19.00 -13.06
C SER A 163 3.03 19.32 -13.91
N TYR A 164 4.20 18.85 -13.45
CA TYR A 164 5.49 19.07 -14.15
C TYR A 164 6.02 17.81 -14.81
N ARG A 165 5.61 16.63 -14.36
CA ARG A 165 6.16 15.33 -14.81
C ARG A 165 5.66 14.97 -16.21
N SER A 166 4.37 15.05 -16.45
CA SER A 166 3.73 14.64 -17.69
C SER A 166 3.66 15.76 -18.73
N THR A 167 3.55 15.38 -20.00
CA THR A 167 3.31 16.35 -21.08
C THR A 167 1.91 16.94 -20.99
N LYS A 168 1.69 18.10 -21.62
CA LYS A 168 0.42 18.79 -21.64
C LYS A 168 -0.71 17.90 -22.13
N GLU A 169 -0.46 17.15 -23.19
CA GLU A 169 -1.43 16.24 -23.83
C GLU A 169 -1.84 15.10 -22.90
N ILE A 170 -0.90 14.55 -22.13
CA ILE A 170 -1.20 13.50 -21.13
C ILE A 170 -2.03 14.12 -19.99
N VAL A 171 -1.65 15.30 -19.47
CA VAL A 171 -2.40 15.96 -18.39
C VAL A 171 -3.80 16.31 -18.83
N GLU A 172 -3.97 16.89 -20.02
CA GLU A 172 -5.29 17.24 -20.57
C GLU A 172 -6.20 16.02 -20.78
N PHE A 173 -5.61 14.88 -21.16
CA PHE A 173 -6.33 13.62 -21.30
C PHE A 173 -6.75 13.07 -19.93
N THR A 174 -5.82 12.97 -18.98
CA THR A 174 -6.07 12.33 -17.67
C THR A 174 -6.97 13.18 -16.78
N LYS A 175 -6.83 14.51 -16.77
CA LYS A 175 -7.68 15.39 -15.95
C LYS A 175 -9.16 15.29 -16.30
N SER A 176 -9.50 14.95 -17.55
CA SER A 176 -10.90 14.75 -17.96
C SER A 176 -11.55 13.49 -17.36
N MET A 177 -10.74 12.58 -16.81
CA MET A 177 -11.19 11.32 -16.19
C MET A 177 -11.25 11.40 -14.66
N LEU A 178 -10.65 12.44 -14.06
CA LEU A 178 -10.51 12.56 -12.60
C LEU A 178 -11.57 13.50 -12.04
N PRO A 179 -12.27 13.13 -10.97
CA PRO A 179 -13.08 14.07 -10.20
C PRO A 179 -12.19 15.21 -9.65
N GLY A 180 -12.57 16.47 -9.92
CA GLY A 180 -11.74 17.63 -9.54
C GLY A 180 -10.50 17.84 -10.40
N GLY A 181 -10.37 17.12 -11.51
CA GLY A 181 -9.25 17.24 -12.44
C GLY A 181 -9.20 18.59 -13.19
N GLU A 182 -10.30 19.34 -13.22
CA GLU A 182 -10.39 20.68 -13.82
C GLU A 182 -9.40 21.68 -13.22
N ASP A 183 -9.04 21.53 -11.94
CA ASP A 183 -8.07 22.39 -11.25
C ASP A 183 -6.61 22.10 -11.66
N ILE A 184 -6.34 20.98 -12.33
CA ILE A 184 -4.98 20.60 -12.71
C ILE A 184 -4.49 21.44 -13.87
N VAL A 185 -3.38 22.13 -13.65
CA VAL A 185 -2.71 22.98 -14.63
C VAL A 185 -1.50 22.23 -15.22
N PRO A 186 -1.51 21.93 -16.53
CA PRO A 186 -0.37 21.30 -17.18
C PRO A 186 0.82 22.26 -17.25
N PHE A 187 2.01 21.72 -17.22
CA PHE A 187 3.21 22.47 -17.60
C PHE A 187 3.30 22.54 -19.13
N GLU A 188 3.90 23.62 -19.64
CA GLU A 188 4.05 23.85 -21.09
C GLU A 188 5.17 22.97 -21.70
N ARG A 189 4.96 21.65 -21.61
CA ARG A 189 5.81 20.63 -22.23
C ARG A 189 4.94 19.79 -23.17
N GLY A 190 5.12 19.96 -24.47
CA GLY A 190 4.37 19.22 -25.50
C GLY A 190 4.86 17.78 -25.64
N GLY A 191 4.01 16.92 -26.14
CA GLY A 191 4.29 15.51 -26.45
C GLY A 191 3.20 14.88 -27.31
N PRO A 192 3.31 13.60 -27.65
CA PRO A 192 2.29 12.89 -28.39
C PRO A 192 0.99 12.81 -27.56
N LYS A 193 -0.14 12.86 -28.25
CA LYS A 193 -1.45 12.68 -27.61
C LYS A 193 -1.61 11.21 -27.19
N PRO A 194 -2.16 10.97 -26.00
CA PRO A 194 -2.56 9.61 -25.60
C PRO A 194 -3.57 9.04 -26.60
N LEU A 195 -3.43 7.76 -26.88
CA LEU A 195 -4.29 7.04 -27.82
C LEU A 195 -5.19 6.06 -27.05
N LEU A 196 -6.49 6.22 -27.16
CA LEU A 196 -7.46 5.27 -26.64
C LEU A 196 -8.02 4.44 -27.80
N MET A 197 -7.85 3.12 -27.73
CA MET A 197 -8.34 2.20 -28.74
C MET A 197 -9.26 1.14 -28.13
N ARG A 198 -10.36 0.88 -28.78
CA ARG A 198 -11.20 -0.28 -28.49
C ARG A 198 -10.95 -1.34 -29.55
N LEU A 199 -10.57 -2.53 -29.09
CA LEU A 199 -10.28 -3.67 -29.94
C LEU A 199 -11.20 -4.84 -29.58
N ASP A 200 -11.67 -5.56 -30.60
CA ASP A 200 -12.55 -6.70 -30.41
C ASP A 200 -11.72 -8.00 -30.44
N GLY A 201 -11.63 -8.62 -29.27
CA GLY A 201 -10.93 -9.90 -29.07
C GLY A 201 -9.44 -9.76 -28.72
N ASP A 202 -8.95 -10.79 -28.05
CA ASP A 202 -7.60 -10.82 -27.49
C ASP A 202 -6.52 -10.87 -28.58
N GLU A 203 -6.73 -11.60 -29.66
CA GLU A 203 -5.77 -11.68 -30.78
C GLU A 203 -5.46 -10.31 -31.39
N LYS A 204 -6.48 -9.47 -31.62
CA LYS A 204 -6.27 -8.14 -32.17
C LYS A 204 -5.58 -7.22 -31.17
N ARG A 205 -5.91 -7.35 -29.89
CA ARG A 205 -5.25 -6.61 -28.79
C ARG A 205 -3.77 -6.96 -28.75
N ASP A 206 -3.44 -8.24 -28.74
CA ASP A 206 -2.07 -8.73 -28.62
C ASP A 206 -1.23 -8.38 -29.84
N ALA A 207 -1.77 -8.55 -31.04
CA ALA A 207 -1.13 -8.12 -32.28
C ALA A 207 -0.83 -6.61 -32.28
N ARG A 208 -1.76 -5.80 -31.76
CA ARG A 208 -1.56 -4.36 -31.66
C ARG A 208 -0.49 -4.01 -30.62
N ILE A 209 -0.50 -4.62 -29.43
CA ILE A 209 0.50 -4.38 -28.38
C ILE A 209 1.90 -4.73 -28.91
N LEU A 210 2.07 -5.88 -29.58
CA LEU A 210 3.35 -6.28 -30.15
C LEU A 210 3.82 -5.31 -31.25
N ALA A 211 2.90 -4.82 -32.08
CA ALA A 211 3.23 -3.82 -33.09
C ALA A 211 3.66 -2.50 -32.47
N ASP A 212 2.99 -2.05 -31.42
CA ASP A 212 3.37 -0.83 -30.69
C ASP A 212 4.72 -0.97 -29.98
N ILE A 213 5.01 -2.12 -29.36
CA ILE A 213 6.33 -2.43 -28.79
C ILE A 213 7.42 -2.35 -29.85
N ALA A 214 7.19 -2.96 -31.03
CA ALA A 214 8.15 -2.93 -32.12
C ALA A 214 8.39 -1.52 -32.65
N ALA A 215 7.34 -0.72 -32.79
CA ALA A 215 7.43 0.68 -33.23
C ALA A 215 8.20 1.54 -32.23
N LEU A 216 7.87 1.47 -30.93
CA LEU A 216 8.56 2.22 -29.89
C LEU A 216 10.03 1.81 -29.76
N THR A 217 10.33 0.52 -29.90
CA THR A 217 11.72 0.03 -29.92
C THR A 217 12.49 0.63 -31.11
N ALA A 218 11.86 0.68 -32.29
CA ALA A 218 12.47 1.29 -33.48
C ALA A 218 12.67 2.80 -33.36
N GLU A 219 11.83 3.49 -32.56
CA GLU A 219 12.00 4.90 -32.19
C GLU A 219 13.11 5.13 -31.15
N GLY A 220 13.67 4.06 -30.58
CA GLY A 220 14.80 4.13 -29.64
C GLY A 220 14.43 4.12 -28.17
N PHE A 221 13.20 3.73 -27.81
CA PHE A 221 12.83 3.54 -26.41
C PHE A 221 13.46 2.26 -25.87
N ASP A 222 14.26 2.40 -24.81
CA ASP A 222 14.98 1.30 -24.16
C ASP A 222 14.10 0.48 -23.21
N SER A 223 13.00 1.06 -22.72
CA SER A 223 12.10 0.43 -21.75
C SER A 223 10.65 0.72 -22.12
N ILE A 224 9.87 -0.34 -22.29
CA ILE A 224 8.46 -0.27 -22.70
C ILE A 224 7.65 -1.11 -21.73
N ALA A 225 6.62 -0.52 -21.11
CA ALA A 225 5.78 -1.21 -20.15
C ALA A 225 4.36 -1.45 -20.68
N VAL A 226 3.92 -2.69 -20.67
CA VAL A 226 2.52 -3.09 -20.79
C VAL A 226 1.93 -3.18 -19.39
N ILE A 227 1.12 -2.18 -19.00
CA ILE A 227 0.58 -2.09 -17.65
C ILE A 227 -0.81 -2.70 -17.63
N THR A 228 -1.04 -3.64 -16.71
CA THR A 228 -2.34 -4.27 -16.47
C THR A 228 -2.88 -3.91 -15.09
N LYS A 229 -4.15 -4.18 -14.84
CA LYS A 229 -4.79 -3.82 -13.58
C LYS A 229 -4.33 -4.70 -12.41
N THR A 230 -4.18 -6.00 -12.63
CA THR A 230 -3.89 -6.98 -11.58
C THR A 230 -2.71 -7.88 -11.94
N ALA A 231 -2.13 -8.57 -10.93
CA ALA A 231 -1.09 -9.57 -11.17
C ALA A 231 -1.57 -10.77 -11.99
N VAL A 232 -2.85 -11.12 -11.89
CA VAL A 232 -3.46 -12.20 -12.68
C VAL A 232 -3.50 -11.78 -14.13
N GLU A 233 -4.07 -10.62 -14.43
CA GLU A 233 -4.10 -10.06 -15.78
C GLU A 233 -2.70 -9.88 -16.38
N SER A 234 -1.68 -9.51 -15.57
CA SER A 234 -0.29 -9.41 -16.04
C SER A 234 0.22 -10.76 -16.54
N ARG A 235 -0.07 -11.83 -15.79
CA ARG A 235 0.36 -13.18 -16.16
C ARG A 235 -0.34 -13.66 -17.43
N GLU A 236 -1.66 -13.48 -17.48
CA GLU A 236 -2.47 -13.83 -18.65
C GLU A 236 -2.02 -13.07 -19.91
N ALA A 237 -1.84 -11.74 -19.80
CA ALA A 237 -1.34 -10.93 -20.90
C ALA A 237 0.08 -11.34 -21.32
N TYR A 238 0.97 -11.62 -20.38
CA TYR A 238 2.33 -12.08 -20.66
C TYR A 238 2.33 -13.42 -21.43
N GLU A 239 1.55 -14.40 -20.97
CA GLU A 239 1.45 -15.70 -21.62
C GLU A 239 0.84 -15.58 -23.02
N SER A 240 -0.21 -14.77 -23.17
CA SER A 240 -0.85 -14.50 -24.45
C SER A 240 0.10 -13.81 -25.43
N LEU A 241 0.74 -12.74 -25.04
CA LEU A 241 1.70 -12.01 -25.90
C LEU A 241 2.89 -12.88 -26.31
N ARG A 242 3.41 -13.72 -25.41
CA ARG A 242 4.49 -14.67 -25.75
C ARG A 242 4.08 -15.68 -26.79
N SER A 243 2.87 -16.21 -26.72
CA SER A 243 2.35 -17.17 -27.69
C SER A 243 2.20 -16.57 -29.10
N HIS A 244 2.09 -15.24 -29.19
CA HIS A 244 1.96 -14.51 -30.46
C HIS A 244 3.27 -13.87 -30.95
N GLY A 245 4.43 -14.25 -30.40
CA GLY A 245 5.75 -13.81 -30.86
C GLY A 245 6.48 -12.83 -29.94
N GLY A 246 5.95 -12.58 -28.73
CA GLY A 246 6.59 -11.71 -27.73
C GLY A 246 7.67 -12.43 -26.90
N GLU A 247 8.64 -13.11 -27.52
CA GLU A 247 9.63 -13.93 -26.81
C GLU A 247 10.56 -13.13 -25.88
N ALA A 248 10.81 -11.87 -26.21
CA ALA A 248 11.69 -10.99 -25.44
C ALA A 248 10.99 -10.23 -24.30
N LEU A 249 9.69 -10.52 -24.04
CA LEU A 249 8.95 -9.88 -22.96
C LEU A 249 9.37 -10.39 -21.58
N GLN A 250 9.39 -9.51 -20.61
CA GLN A 250 9.62 -9.83 -19.20
C GLN A 250 8.32 -9.68 -18.40
N LEU A 251 8.05 -10.61 -17.49
CA LEU A 251 6.96 -10.48 -16.52
C LEU A 251 7.51 -9.94 -15.21
N ILE A 252 7.05 -8.79 -14.80
CA ILE A 252 7.44 -8.16 -13.53
C ILE A 252 6.47 -8.60 -12.43
N THR A 253 7.03 -9.18 -11.38
CA THR A 253 6.30 -9.65 -10.19
C THR A 253 6.88 -9.05 -8.91
N LYS A 254 6.28 -9.34 -7.77
CA LYS A 254 6.80 -8.91 -6.45
C LYS A 254 8.19 -9.48 -6.14
N GLU A 255 8.53 -10.60 -6.75
CA GLU A 255 9.81 -11.28 -6.56
C GLU A 255 10.91 -10.76 -7.49
N THR A 256 10.57 -9.91 -8.47
CA THR A 256 11.54 -9.33 -9.41
C THR A 256 12.42 -8.30 -8.68
N LEU A 257 13.69 -8.62 -8.53
CA LEU A 257 14.65 -7.79 -7.80
C LEU A 257 15.25 -6.67 -8.64
N ASN A 258 15.41 -6.90 -9.94
CA ASN A 258 16.03 -5.95 -10.87
C ASN A 258 15.18 -5.78 -12.12
N PHE A 259 15.11 -4.56 -12.61
CA PHE A 259 14.50 -4.22 -13.88
C PHE A 259 15.58 -4.24 -14.96
N GLU A 260 15.38 -5.04 -15.99
CA GLU A 260 16.23 -5.01 -17.18
C GLU A 260 15.57 -4.14 -18.25
N LYS A 261 16.39 -3.54 -19.12
CA LYS A 261 15.90 -2.81 -20.29
C LYS A 261 15.15 -3.77 -21.22
N GLY A 262 14.13 -3.27 -21.90
CA GLY A 262 13.31 -4.03 -22.81
C GLY A 262 11.82 -3.85 -22.59
N ALA A 263 11.03 -4.67 -23.25
CA ALA A 263 9.58 -4.66 -23.07
C ALA A 263 9.17 -5.56 -21.89
N MET A 264 8.28 -5.04 -21.04
CA MET A 264 7.83 -5.74 -19.85
C MET A 264 6.32 -5.67 -19.67
N VAL A 265 5.76 -6.69 -19.03
CA VAL A 265 4.37 -6.70 -18.55
C VAL A 265 4.38 -6.55 -17.02
N ILE A 266 3.66 -5.57 -16.51
CA ILE A 266 3.71 -5.18 -15.11
C ILE A 266 2.32 -4.80 -14.58
N PRO A 267 1.91 -5.25 -13.38
CA PRO A 267 0.67 -4.78 -12.78
C PRO A 267 0.80 -3.36 -12.25
N VAL A 268 -0.29 -2.58 -12.31
CA VAL A 268 -0.30 -1.14 -11.98
C VAL A 268 0.29 -0.81 -10.61
N TYR A 269 0.06 -1.66 -9.61
CA TYR A 269 0.57 -1.43 -8.25
C TYR A 269 2.09 -1.58 -8.13
N LEU A 270 2.76 -2.27 -9.08
CA LEU A 270 4.22 -2.32 -9.18
C LEU A 270 4.77 -1.25 -10.13
N ALA A 271 3.95 -0.81 -11.10
CA ALA A 271 4.33 0.28 -12.00
C ALA A 271 4.29 1.65 -11.32
N LYS A 272 3.53 1.78 -10.21
CA LYS A 272 3.45 3.01 -9.43
C LYS A 272 4.82 3.35 -8.85
N GLY A 273 5.25 4.61 -9.07
CA GLY A 273 6.56 5.08 -8.59
C GLY A 273 7.78 4.66 -9.44
N VAL A 274 7.58 3.91 -10.52
CA VAL A 274 8.64 3.65 -11.51
C VAL A 274 8.72 4.84 -12.45
N GLU A 275 9.91 5.44 -12.57
CA GLU A 275 10.24 6.56 -13.46
C GLU A 275 11.16 6.12 -14.60
#